data_6e09575d00ceb676c1b2903f3cb903d1
#
_entry.id   6e09575d00ceb676c1b2903f3cb903d1
#
_cell.length_a   1.000
_cell.length_b   1.000
_cell.length_c   1.000
_cell.angle_alpha   90.00
_cell.angle_beta   90.00
_cell.angle_gamma   90.00
#
_symmetry.space_group_name_H-M   'P 1'
#
loop_
_entity.id
_entity.type
_entity.pdbx_description
1 polymer ?
#
loop_
_entity_poly.entity_id
_entity_poly.type
_entity_poly.pdbx_seq_one_letter_code
_entity_poly.pdbx_strand_id
1 'polypeptide(L)'
;EFYRMRARITSELVMRRGFNIVAIEGDWPDAARIDHHVRAMDFPLREEQTFTRFPTWMWRNREVLELVTWLRSHNELIKDPGRRVGFHGLDLYSLYKSLDAVLHYLNEVDPKAAQIARDRYACLSPWERDPALYGRTAISRGYAECERPVIAVLRDLLERQLDYASADGDRFFDAASNAHLVAAAEEYY
;
A
#
# COMPACT_ATOMS: atom_id res chain seq x y z
N GLU A 1 -21.06 -10.52 13.17
CA GLU A 1 -20.73 -10.34 14.60
C GLU A 1 -19.23 -10.13 14.85
N PHE A 2 -18.33 -10.91 14.23
CA PHE A 2 -16.88 -10.75 14.37
C PHE A 2 -16.39 -9.35 13.97
N TYR A 3 -16.86 -8.80 12.87
CA TYR A 3 -16.44 -7.46 12.43
C TYR A 3 -16.89 -6.36 13.39
N ARG A 4 -18.09 -6.47 13.97
CA ARG A 4 -18.59 -5.54 15.00
C ARG A 4 -17.73 -5.59 16.26
N MET A 5 -17.36 -6.80 16.70
CA MET A 5 -16.49 -6.97 17.87
C MET A 5 -15.11 -6.41 17.59
N ARG A 6 -14.54 -6.69 16.42
CA ARG A 6 -13.28 -6.13 15.96
C ARG A 6 -13.29 -4.59 15.97
N ALA A 7 -14.32 -3.99 15.36
CA ALA A 7 -14.50 -2.55 15.33
C ALA A 7 -14.58 -1.95 16.75
N ARG A 8 -15.35 -2.58 17.64
CA ARG A 8 -15.47 -2.16 19.04
C ARG A 8 -14.12 -2.24 19.79
N ILE A 9 -13.41 -3.35 19.67
CA ILE A 9 -12.09 -3.50 20.31
C ILE A 9 -11.12 -2.45 19.77
N THR A 10 -11.07 -2.25 18.45
CA THR A 10 -10.21 -1.27 17.81
C THR A 10 -10.51 0.14 18.34
N SER A 11 -11.77 0.55 18.37
CA SER A 11 -12.15 1.87 18.88
C SER A 11 -11.82 2.07 20.37
N GLU A 12 -12.00 1.06 21.21
CA GLU A 12 -11.62 1.10 22.62
C GLU A 12 -10.10 1.23 22.80
N LEU A 13 -9.30 0.51 22.00
CA LEU A 13 -7.84 0.59 22.04
C LEU A 13 -7.35 1.98 21.59
N VAL A 14 -7.93 2.53 20.53
CA VAL A 14 -7.63 3.88 20.05
C VAL A 14 -7.95 4.92 21.13
N MET A 15 -9.20 4.94 21.59
CA MET A 15 -9.67 5.97 22.53
C MET A 15 -9.02 5.89 23.92
N ARG A 16 -8.82 4.68 24.45
CA ARG A 16 -8.41 4.50 25.86
C ARG A 16 -6.96 4.16 26.05
N ARG A 17 -6.29 3.64 25.02
CA ARG A 17 -4.91 3.15 25.12
C ARG A 17 -3.95 3.89 24.21
N GLY A 18 -4.46 4.82 23.34
CA GLY A 18 -3.65 5.63 22.47
C GLY A 18 -3.01 4.87 21.30
N PHE A 19 -3.59 3.72 20.92
CA PHE A 19 -3.17 3.05 19.68
C PHE A 19 -3.50 3.96 18.49
N ASN A 20 -2.54 4.17 17.62
CA ASN A 20 -2.69 5.03 16.45
C ASN A 20 -2.38 4.31 15.13
N ILE A 21 -2.26 2.98 15.14
CA ILE A 21 -2.06 2.16 13.96
C ILE A 21 -3.09 1.03 13.95
N VAL A 22 -3.84 0.93 12.86
CA VAL A 22 -4.67 -0.24 12.52
C VAL A 22 -3.99 -0.95 11.36
N ALA A 23 -3.53 -2.17 11.59
CA ALA A 23 -2.90 -3.00 10.56
C ALA A 23 -3.78 -4.21 10.28
N ILE A 24 -3.99 -4.51 9.00
CA ILE A 24 -4.87 -5.59 8.54
C ILE A 24 -4.14 -6.53 7.58
N GLU A 25 -4.56 -7.78 7.53
CA GLU A 25 -4.20 -8.72 6.46
C GLU A 25 -4.98 -8.34 5.19
N GLY A 26 -4.44 -7.43 4.45
CA GLY A 26 -5.03 -6.88 3.22
C GLY A 26 -3.97 -6.14 2.42
N ASP A 27 -4.25 -5.97 1.13
CA ASP A 27 -3.33 -5.34 0.19
C ASP A 27 -2.95 -3.92 0.62
N TRP A 28 -1.65 -3.63 0.60
CA TRP A 28 -1.13 -2.30 0.96
C TRP A 28 -1.76 -1.17 0.14
N PRO A 29 -1.81 -1.20 -1.21
CA PRO A 29 -2.36 -0.09 -1.99
C PRO A 29 -3.84 0.18 -1.73
N ASP A 30 -4.61 -0.85 -1.40
CA ASP A 30 -6.03 -0.70 -1.06
C ASP A 30 -6.18 -0.12 0.35
N ALA A 31 -5.35 -0.57 1.31
CA ALA A 31 -5.32 -0.02 2.67
C ALA A 31 -4.82 1.42 2.70
N ALA A 32 -3.83 1.79 1.88
CA ALA A 32 -3.32 3.16 1.77
C ALA A 32 -4.40 4.15 1.33
N ARG A 33 -5.31 3.76 0.43
CA ARG A 33 -6.47 4.59 0.05
C ARG A 33 -7.39 4.85 1.24
N ILE A 34 -7.59 3.84 2.09
CA ILE A 34 -8.37 4.00 3.32
C ILE A 34 -7.59 4.87 4.31
N ASP A 35 -6.27 4.70 4.43
CA ASP A 35 -5.42 5.52 5.29
C ASP A 35 -5.55 7.02 4.94
N HIS A 36 -5.41 7.37 3.67
CA HIS A 36 -5.59 8.74 3.19
C HIS A 36 -6.97 9.29 3.56
N HIS A 37 -8.01 8.48 3.41
CA HIS A 37 -9.37 8.88 3.79
C HIS A 37 -9.52 9.08 5.30
N VAL A 38 -9.07 8.13 6.13
CA VAL A 38 -9.25 8.22 7.59
C VAL A 38 -8.38 9.31 8.21
N ARG A 39 -7.21 9.60 7.63
CA ARG A 39 -6.35 10.71 8.07
C ARG A 39 -6.80 12.07 7.57
N ALA A 40 -7.97 12.13 6.92
CA ALA A 40 -8.57 13.35 6.38
C ALA A 40 -7.67 14.07 5.36
N MET A 41 -6.89 13.32 4.60
CA MET A 41 -6.28 13.80 3.38
C MET A 41 -7.38 14.02 2.32
N ASP A 42 -7.16 14.94 1.39
CA ASP A 42 -8.17 15.26 0.36
C ASP A 42 -8.25 14.15 -0.70
N PHE A 43 -8.74 13.01 -0.28
CA PHE A 43 -8.85 11.81 -1.09
C PHE A 43 -10.25 11.19 -0.95
N PRO A 44 -11.09 11.21 -2.00
CA PRO A 44 -12.42 10.60 -1.94
C PRO A 44 -12.31 9.08 -1.87
N LEU A 45 -12.86 8.48 -0.81
CA LEU A 45 -12.97 7.03 -0.72
C LEU A 45 -14.01 6.54 -1.73
N ARG A 46 -13.56 5.76 -2.69
CA ARG A 46 -14.42 5.04 -3.63
C ARG A 46 -14.40 3.57 -3.24
N GLU A 47 -15.45 3.14 -2.56
CA GLU A 47 -15.55 1.77 -2.02
C GLU A 47 -15.40 0.70 -3.10
N GLU A 48 -15.92 0.95 -4.31
CA GLU A 48 -15.81 0.05 -5.45
C GLU A 48 -14.38 -0.17 -5.94
N GLN A 49 -13.45 0.72 -5.56
CA GLN A 49 -12.04 0.68 -5.95
C GLN A 49 -11.11 0.11 -4.87
N THR A 50 -11.64 -0.19 -3.68
CA THR A 50 -10.85 -0.77 -2.58
C THR A 50 -11.14 -2.26 -2.44
N PHE A 51 -10.13 -3.04 -2.06
CA PHE A 51 -10.25 -4.49 -1.81
C PHE A 51 -11.01 -5.23 -2.90
N THR A 52 -10.61 -5.00 -4.16
CA THR A 52 -11.28 -5.60 -5.33
C THR A 52 -10.91 -7.05 -5.55
N ARG A 53 -9.86 -7.54 -4.88
CA ARG A 53 -9.41 -8.92 -4.96
C ARG A 53 -10.28 -9.85 -4.11
N PHE A 54 -10.47 -11.08 -4.57
CA PHE A 54 -11.16 -12.13 -3.80
C PHE A 54 -10.31 -12.55 -2.56
N PRO A 55 -10.93 -12.71 -1.40
CA PRO A 55 -12.37 -12.55 -1.12
C PRO A 55 -12.75 -11.11 -0.74
N THR A 56 -13.48 -10.45 -1.66
CA THR A 56 -13.86 -9.02 -1.49
C THR A 56 -14.66 -8.76 -0.22
N TRP A 57 -15.50 -9.71 0.21
CA TRP A 57 -16.35 -9.59 1.40
C TRP A 57 -15.55 -9.44 2.70
N MET A 58 -14.29 -9.85 2.73
CA MET A 58 -13.47 -9.81 3.94
C MET A 58 -13.29 -8.37 4.45
N TRP A 59 -13.06 -7.42 3.55
CA TRP A 59 -12.85 -6.01 3.90
C TRP A 59 -13.92 -5.08 3.31
N ARG A 60 -14.64 -5.48 2.26
CA ARG A 60 -15.76 -4.73 1.67
C ARG A 60 -17.08 -5.17 2.29
N ASN A 61 -17.33 -4.73 3.51
CA ASN A 61 -18.58 -4.97 4.21
C ASN A 61 -18.97 -3.75 5.05
N ARG A 62 -20.23 -3.71 5.46
CA ARG A 62 -20.80 -2.58 6.17
C ARG A 62 -20.08 -2.29 7.48
N GLU A 63 -19.69 -3.31 8.22
CA GLU A 63 -19.06 -3.15 9.52
C GLU A 63 -17.65 -2.54 9.39
N VAL A 64 -16.91 -2.89 8.34
CA VAL A 64 -15.62 -2.25 8.03
C VAL A 64 -15.82 -0.80 7.60
N LEU A 65 -16.82 -0.51 6.76
CA LEU A 65 -17.17 0.86 6.38
C LEU A 65 -17.52 1.72 7.60
N GLU A 66 -18.32 1.19 8.52
CA GLU A 66 -18.68 1.87 9.78
C GLU A 66 -17.43 2.18 10.62
N LEU A 67 -16.47 1.24 10.70
CA LEU A 67 -15.18 1.46 11.38
C LEU A 67 -14.36 2.56 10.69
N VAL A 68 -14.22 2.52 9.37
CA VAL A 68 -13.49 3.51 8.58
C VAL A 68 -14.09 4.91 8.75
N THR A 69 -15.41 5.02 8.69
CA THR A 69 -16.14 6.27 8.94
C THR A 69 -15.89 6.80 10.34
N TRP A 70 -15.91 5.92 11.35
CA TRP A 70 -15.63 6.28 12.72
C TRP A 70 -14.17 6.76 12.89
N LEU A 71 -13.18 6.04 12.30
CA LEU A 71 -11.77 6.43 12.33
C LEU A 71 -11.56 7.82 11.73
N ARG A 72 -12.20 8.12 10.61
CA ARG A 72 -12.15 9.46 10.01
C ARG A 72 -12.68 10.53 10.96
N SER A 73 -13.89 10.32 11.50
CA SER A 73 -14.48 11.26 12.45
C SER A 73 -13.63 11.46 13.70
N HIS A 74 -12.98 10.40 14.20
CA HIS A 74 -12.03 10.48 15.29
C HIS A 74 -10.81 11.33 14.94
N ASN A 75 -10.22 11.08 13.77
CA ASN A 75 -9.03 11.79 13.29
C ASN A 75 -9.28 13.28 13.00
N GLU A 76 -10.49 13.67 12.58
CA GLU A 76 -10.88 15.06 12.35
C GLU A 76 -10.82 15.89 13.65
N LEU A 77 -10.95 15.25 14.81
CA LEU A 77 -10.82 15.90 16.12
C LEU A 77 -9.35 16.06 16.57
N ILE A 78 -8.41 15.39 15.91
CA ILE A 78 -6.99 15.37 16.26
C ILE A 78 -6.27 16.47 15.48
N LYS A 79 -5.79 17.50 16.19
CA LYS A 79 -5.09 18.65 15.60
C LYS A 79 -3.71 18.29 15.05
N ASP A 80 -2.98 17.41 15.74
CA ASP A 80 -1.65 16.97 15.34
C ASP A 80 -1.75 15.81 14.33
N PRO A 81 -1.40 16.01 13.05
CA PRO A 81 -1.49 14.95 12.03
C PRO A 81 -0.69 13.69 12.39
N GLY A 82 0.46 13.84 13.07
CA GLY A 82 1.31 12.71 13.50
C GLY A 82 0.68 11.82 14.57
N ARG A 83 -0.42 12.26 15.19
CA ARG A 83 -1.17 11.50 16.20
C ARG A 83 -2.45 10.87 15.64
N ARG A 84 -2.79 11.14 14.40
CA ARG A 84 -3.95 10.53 13.75
C ARG A 84 -3.75 9.04 13.58
N VAL A 85 -4.83 8.31 13.69
CA VAL A 85 -4.83 6.84 13.50
C VAL A 85 -4.63 6.53 12.02
N GLY A 86 -3.59 5.74 11.72
CA GLY A 86 -3.34 5.23 10.38
C GLY A 86 -4.00 3.87 10.14
N PHE A 87 -4.18 3.51 8.86
CA PHE A 87 -4.77 2.25 8.42
C PHE A 87 -3.88 1.59 7.35
N HIS A 88 -3.26 0.46 7.68
CA HIS A 88 -2.20 -0.13 6.87
C HIS A 88 -2.50 -1.59 6.52
N GLY A 89 -2.16 -1.99 5.28
CA GLY A 89 -2.18 -3.37 4.82
C GLY A 89 -0.85 -4.07 5.10
N LEU A 90 -0.91 -5.37 5.36
CA LEU A 90 0.28 -6.20 5.62
C LEU A 90 0.52 -7.26 4.54
N ASP A 91 -0.35 -7.34 3.54
CA ASP A 91 -0.31 -8.37 2.52
C ASP A 91 0.46 -7.90 1.28
N LEU A 92 1.12 -8.85 0.59
CA LEU A 92 2.00 -8.59 -0.56
C LEU A 92 1.43 -9.02 -1.91
N TYR A 93 0.17 -9.43 -1.96
CA TYR A 93 -0.41 -9.99 -3.19
C TYR A 93 -0.77 -8.99 -4.28
N SER A 94 -0.58 -7.70 -4.07
CA SER A 94 -0.94 -6.63 -5.02
C SER A 94 0.24 -6.12 -5.86
N LEU A 95 1.15 -7.01 -6.27
CA LEU A 95 2.38 -6.68 -7.00
C LEU A 95 2.19 -5.58 -8.05
N TYR A 96 1.23 -5.74 -8.98
CA TYR A 96 1.05 -4.77 -10.07
C TYR A 96 0.41 -3.45 -9.63
N LYS A 97 -0.50 -3.46 -8.65
CA LYS A 97 -1.03 -2.23 -8.07
C LYS A 97 0.07 -1.43 -7.34
N SER A 98 0.97 -2.13 -6.67
CA SER A 98 2.11 -1.50 -5.99
C SER A 98 3.13 -0.95 -6.98
N LEU A 99 3.38 -1.67 -8.06
CA LEU A 99 4.22 -1.18 -9.16
C LEU A 99 3.63 0.11 -9.76
N ASP A 100 2.34 0.11 -10.08
CA ASP A 100 1.64 1.29 -10.61
C ASP A 100 1.68 2.45 -9.63
N ALA A 101 1.54 2.21 -8.32
CA ALA A 101 1.61 3.25 -7.30
C ALA A 101 3.01 3.91 -7.25
N VAL A 102 4.09 3.11 -7.32
CA VAL A 102 5.47 3.63 -7.40
C VAL A 102 5.66 4.49 -8.66
N LEU A 103 5.24 3.98 -9.82
CA LEU A 103 5.39 4.69 -11.09
C LEU A 103 4.55 5.97 -11.12
N HIS A 104 3.36 5.96 -10.55
CA HIS A 104 2.50 7.14 -10.46
C HIS A 104 3.16 8.22 -9.60
N TYR A 105 3.63 7.87 -8.40
CA TYR A 105 4.35 8.79 -7.53
C TYR A 105 5.56 9.41 -8.23
N LEU A 106 6.43 8.58 -8.82
CA LEU A 106 7.64 9.05 -9.50
C LEU A 106 7.31 9.92 -10.72
N ASN A 107 6.26 9.63 -11.48
CA ASN A 107 5.85 10.47 -12.61
C ASN A 107 5.51 11.91 -12.19
N GLU A 108 5.00 12.11 -10.97
CA GLU A 108 4.65 13.44 -10.47
C GLU A 108 5.85 14.18 -9.88
N VAL A 109 6.74 13.47 -9.15
CA VAL A 109 7.82 14.13 -8.41
C VAL A 109 9.16 14.09 -9.16
N ASP A 110 9.42 13.06 -9.97
CA ASP A 110 10.66 12.85 -10.72
C ASP A 110 10.43 12.01 -11.99
N PRO A 111 10.00 12.63 -13.09
CA PRO A 111 9.71 11.92 -14.34
C PRO A 111 10.90 11.13 -14.92
N LYS A 112 12.14 11.54 -14.62
CA LYS A 112 13.34 10.81 -15.06
C LYS A 112 13.50 9.51 -14.27
N ALA A 113 13.34 9.56 -12.96
CA ALA A 113 13.34 8.37 -12.12
C ALA A 113 12.18 7.43 -12.46
N ALA A 114 11.01 7.99 -12.81
CA ALA A 114 9.86 7.22 -13.28
C ALA A 114 10.17 6.41 -14.55
N GLN A 115 10.89 7.00 -15.52
CA GLN A 115 11.28 6.29 -16.74
C GLN A 115 12.24 5.15 -16.41
N ILE A 116 13.26 5.39 -15.58
CA ILE A 116 14.21 4.36 -15.14
C ILE A 116 13.48 3.21 -14.41
N ALA A 117 12.55 3.56 -13.51
CA ALA A 117 11.76 2.56 -12.78
C ALA A 117 10.89 1.72 -13.74
N ARG A 118 10.27 2.36 -14.75
CA ARG A 118 9.46 1.66 -15.76
C ARG A 118 10.30 0.66 -16.56
N ASP A 119 11.50 1.06 -16.98
CA ASP A 119 12.40 0.20 -17.72
C ASP A 119 12.87 -0.99 -16.86
N ARG A 120 13.12 -0.76 -15.57
CA ARG A 120 13.50 -1.84 -14.63
C ARG A 120 12.35 -2.79 -14.31
N TYR A 121 11.13 -2.30 -14.19
CA TYR A 121 9.95 -3.13 -13.93
C TYR A 121 9.43 -3.83 -15.19
N ALA A 122 9.93 -3.50 -16.38
CA ALA A 122 9.48 -4.09 -17.64
C ALA A 122 9.59 -5.63 -17.68
N CYS A 123 10.54 -6.22 -16.95
CA CYS A 123 10.69 -7.67 -16.85
C CYS A 123 9.47 -8.36 -16.20
N LEU A 124 8.69 -7.64 -15.37
CA LEU A 124 7.48 -8.17 -14.74
C LEU A 124 6.24 -8.07 -15.63
N SER A 125 6.25 -7.22 -16.66
CA SER A 125 5.08 -6.95 -17.52
C SER A 125 4.46 -8.19 -18.18
N PRO A 126 5.23 -9.20 -18.65
CA PRO A 126 4.65 -10.39 -19.27
C PRO A 126 3.76 -11.22 -18.34
N TRP A 127 3.89 -11.02 -17.02
CA TRP A 127 3.26 -11.83 -15.96
C TRP A 127 2.08 -11.14 -15.27
N GLU A 128 1.69 -9.96 -15.74
CA GLU A 128 0.64 -9.12 -15.13
C GLU A 128 -0.68 -9.87 -14.89
N ARG A 129 -1.06 -10.76 -15.82
CA ARG A 129 -2.31 -11.53 -15.71
C ARG A 129 -2.23 -12.75 -14.78
N ASP A 130 -1.02 -13.26 -14.53
CA ASP A 130 -0.78 -14.42 -13.68
C ASP A 130 0.61 -14.35 -13.04
N PRO A 131 0.75 -13.63 -11.91
CA PRO A 131 2.03 -13.52 -11.18
C PRO A 131 2.59 -14.86 -10.73
N ALA A 132 1.73 -15.85 -10.44
CA ALA A 132 2.17 -17.20 -10.07
C ALA A 132 2.86 -17.93 -11.22
N LEU A 133 2.59 -17.55 -12.48
CA LEU A 133 3.29 -18.09 -13.64
C LEU A 133 4.74 -17.57 -13.70
N TYR A 134 4.99 -16.33 -13.23
CA TYR A 134 6.35 -15.80 -13.08
C TYR A 134 7.19 -16.72 -12.19
N GLY A 135 6.74 -17.02 -10.96
CA GLY A 135 7.46 -17.88 -10.03
C GLY A 135 7.73 -19.27 -10.60
N ARG A 136 6.73 -19.91 -11.23
CA ARG A 136 6.92 -21.20 -11.90
C ARG A 136 7.95 -21.17 -13.01
N THR A 137 7.99 -20.08 -13.78
CA THR A 137 8.96 -19.91 -14.87
C THR A 137 10.35 -19.60 -14.34
N ALA A 138 10.46 -18.79 -13.30
CA ALA A 138 11.72 -18.47 -12.62
C ALA A 138 12.40 -19.76 -12.11
N ILE A 139 11.63 -20.61 -11.41
CA ILE A 139 12.13 -21.91 -10.92
C ILE A 139 12.54 -22.84 -12.06
N SER A 140 11.72 -22.96 -13.11
CA SER A 140 11.92 -23.95 -14.17
C SER A 140 13.02 -23.59 -15.18
N ARG A 141 13.28 -22.29 -15.38
CA ARG A 141 14.22 -21.76 -16.38
C ARG A 141 15.43 -21.04 -15.79
N GLY A 142 15.55 -20.94 -14.46
CA GLY A 142 16.58 -20.14 -13.79
C GLY A 142 16.45 -18.65 -14.10
N TYR A 143 15.21 -18.17 -14.22
CA TYR A 143 14.89 -16.80 -14.64
C TYR A 143 14.94 -15.86 -13.45
N ALA A 144 16.13 -15.32 -13.15
CA ALA A 144 16.36 -14.36 -12.07
C ALA A 144 16.50 -12.90 -12.59
N GLU A 145 15.86 -12.60 -13.74
CA GLU A 145 16.12 -11.31 -14.41
C GLU A 145 15.45 -10.11 -13.74
N CYS A 146 14.41 -10.33 -12.91
CA CYS A 146 13.68 -9.23 -12.28
C CYS A 146 14.22 -8.80 -10.90
N GLU A 147 14.84 -9.70 -10.15
CA GLU A 147 15.30 -9.42 -8.78
C GLU A 147 16.17 -8.15 -8.68
N ARG A 148 17.26 -8.11 -9.43
CA ARG A 148 18.20 -6.96 -9.39
C ARG A 148 17.57 -5.64 -9.85
N PRO A 149 16.85 -5.58 -10.98
CA PRO A 149 16.14 -4.38 -11.40
C PRO A 149 15.12 -3.88 -10.38
N VAL A 150 14.33 -4.78 -9.78
CA VAL A 150 13.31 -4.45 -8.78
C VAL A 150 13.96 -3.86 -7.52
N ILE A 151 14.98 -4.53 -6.97
CA ILE A 151 15.73 -4.04 -5.81
C ILE A 151 16.41 -2.69 -6.11
N ALA A 152 16.86 -2.48 -7.34
CA ALA A 152 17.47 -1.21 -7.73
C ALA A 152 16.47 -0.04 -7.71
N VAL A 153 15.19 -0.24 -8.04
CA VAL A 153 14.16 0.81 -7.90
C VAL A 153 13.97 1.20 -6.43
N LEU A 154 13.84 0.20 -5.55
CA LEU A 154 13.71 0.45 -4.11
C LEU A 154 14.92 1.20 -3.55
N ARG A 155 16.12 0.76 -3.91
CA ARG A 155 17.36 1.42 -3.47
C ARG A 155 17.43 2.88 -3.91
N ASP A 156 17.14 3.17 -5.19
CA ASP A 156 17.18 4.53 -5.72
C ASP A 156 16.17 5.45 -5.02
N LEU A 157 14.97 4.93 -4.66
CA LEU A 157 13.99 5.65 -3.84
C LEU A 157 14.55 5.99 -2.46
N LEU A 158 15.17 5.01 -1.79
CA LEU A 158 15.72 5.19 -0.44
C LEU A 158 16.97 6.08 -0.42
N GLU A 159 17.82 6.03 -1.45
CA GLU A 159 18.98 6.92 -1.59
C GLU A 159 18.54 8.40 -1.68
N ARG A 160 17.36 8.68 -2.21
CA ARG A 160 16.80 10.03 -2.36
C ARG A 160 15.71 10.36 -1.34
N GLN A 161 15.61 9.58 -0.26
CA GLN A 161 14.53 9.70 0.74
C GLN A 161 14.42 11.11 1.36
N LEU A 162 15.55 11.79 1.60
CA LEU A 162 15.53 13.14 2.20
C LEU A 162 14.92 14.17 1.26
N ASP A 163 15.22 14.08 -0.03
CA ASP A 163 14.67 14.99 -1.05
C ASP A 163 13.16 14.78 -1.20
N TYR A 164 12.73 13.52 -1.35
CA TYR A 164 11.34 13.18 -1.56
C TYR A 164 10.48 13.40 -0.30
N ALA A 165 10.97 12.98 0.87
CA ALA A 165 10.25 13.14 2.13
C ALA A 165 10.12 14.62 2.56
N SER A 166 11.07 15.48 2.20
CA SER A 166 10.99 16.91 2.48
C SER A 166 9.87 17.60 1.69
N ALA A 167 9.52 17.07 0.52
CA ALA A 167 8.43 17.60 -0.30
C ALA A 167 7.05 17.08 0.20
N ASP A 168 6.93 15.77 0.43
CA ASP A 168 5.73 15.12 0.98
C ASP A 168 6.12 13.76 1.59
N GLY A 169 6.26 13.74 2.91
CA GLY A 169 6.70 12.56 3.64
C GLY A 169 5.70 11.40 3.61
N ASP A 170 4.39 11.69 3.63
CA ASP A 170 3.34 10.65 3.60
C ASP A 170 3.29 9.97 2.23
N ARG A 171 3.34 10.73 1.14
CA ARG A 171 3.36 10.18 -0.21
C ARG A 171 4.65 9.42 -0.51
N PHE A 172 5.79 9.92 -0.02
CA PHE A 172 7.05 9.19 -0.12
C PHE A 172 6.98 7.86 0.64
N PHE A 173 6.46 7.87 1.88
CA PHE A 173 6.31 6.64 2.68
C PHE A 173 5.45 5.60 1.97
N ASP A 174 4.34 6.01 1.36
CA ASP A 174 3.48 5.13 0.59
C ASP A 174 4.21 4.54 -0.63
N ALA A 175 4.91 5.37 -1.40
CA ALA A 175 5.69 4.92 -2.55
C ALA A 175 6.83 3.95 -2.15
N ALA A 176 7.56 4.24 -1.08
CA ALA A 176 8.61 3.38 -0.55
C ALA A 176 8.04 2.04 -0.07
N SER A 177 6.92 2.04 0.62
CA SER A 177 6.23 0.82 1.07
C SER A 177 5.75 -0.03 -0.12
N ASN A 178 5.21 0.59 -1.16
CA ASN A 178 4.87 -0.11 -2.40
C ASN A 178 6.11 -0.71 -3.09
N ALA A 179 7.24 0.00 -3.13
CA ALA A 179 8.48 -0.53 -3.71
C ALA A 179 9.05 -1.70 -2.89
N HIS A 180 8.96 -1.64 -1.55
CA HIS A 180 9.29 -2.78 -0.68
C HIS A 180 8.39 -3.98 -0.97
N LEU A 181 7.09 -3.75 -1.17
CA LEU A 181 6.13 -4.80 -1.49
C LEU A 181 6.47 -5.45 -2.84
N VAL A 182 6.82 -4.67 -3.87
CA VAL A 182 7.24 -5.21 -5.17
C VAL A 182 8.48 -6.11 -5.02
N ALA A 183 9.47 -5.69 -4.22
CA ALA A 183 10.67 -6.48 -3.96
C ALA A 183 10.35 -7.78 -3.19
N ALA A 184 9.52 -7.71 -2.15
CA ALA A 184 9.12 -8.88 -1.37
C ALA A 184 8.24 -9.85 -2.18
N ALA A 185 7.38 -9.34 -3.05
CA ALA A 185 6.55 -10.18 -3.91
C ALA A 185 7.38 -10.89 -5.00
N GLU A 186 8.41 -10.22 -5.53
CA GLU A 186 9.34 -10.85 -6.47
C GLU A 186 10.12 -12.00 -5.82
N GLU A 187 10.60 -11.81 -4.58
CA GLU A 187 11.25 -12.88 -3.80
C GLU A 187 10.29 -14.04 -3.47
N TYR A 188 9.01 -13.73 -3.22
CA TYR A 188 8.00 -14.74 -2.87
C TYR A 188 7.59 -15.62 -4.05
N TYR A 189 7.48 -15.08 -5.26
CA TYR A 189 7.06 -15.82 -6.47
C TYR A 189 8.21 -16.53 -7.15
#